data_8f617dc0cf2a96f13fbf65c42911d25b
#
_entry.id   8f617dc0cf2a96f13fbf65c42911d25b
#
_cell.length_a   1.000
_cell.length_b   1.000
_cell.length_c   1.000
_cell.angle_alpha   90.00
_cell.angle_beta   90.00
_cell.angle_gamma   90.00
#
_symmetry.space_group_name_H-M   'P 1'
#
loop_
_entity.id
_entity.type
_entity.pdbx_description
1 polymer ?
#
loop_
_entity_poly.entity_id
_entity_poly.type
_entity_poly.pdbx_seq_one_letter_code
_entity_poly.pdbx_strand_id
1 'polypeptide(L)'
;MYKRQNEAYIGLRVDLTPINEYLKRKNEGEELFPYTMFHIITAALIKTITLRPKLNRFIVNSNFYQRNEVSAAFVVKKQFSDKGAEALAFLHGKDEFTVEDVHEYIRSQVQECRSEKVDASTAGMDMFNKMPRWMGKAIVRFLMFLDRHGWVPADLIATDPYYSSVVISNLGSIKLKCGYHHLTNWGTCSLFCIIGEKKKSPLSLIHI
;
A
#
# COMPACT_ATOMS: atom_id res chain seq x y z
N MET A 1 -8.13 -14.63 15.35
CA MET A 1 -8.91 -13.39 15.56
C MET A 1 -9.32 -12.86 14.21
N TYR A 2 -10.59 -12.57 13.97
CA TYR A 2 -11.03 -12.00 12.70
C TYR A 2 -10.77 -10.50 12.72
N LYS A 3 -9.90 -9.99 11.83
CA LYS A 3 -9.54 -8.56 11.76
C LYS A 3 -10.76 -7.68 11.51
N ARG A 4 -11.69 -8.11 10.65
CA ARG A 4 -12.92 -7.38 10.30
C ARG A 4 -13.82 -6.99 11.47
N GLN A 5 -13.69 -7.61 12.62
CA GLN A 5 -14.50 -7.31 13.81
C GLN A 5 -13.89 -6.22 14.70
N ASN A 6 -12.63 -5.83 14.44
CA ASN A 6 -11.86 -4.89 15.26
C ASN A 6 -11.25 -3.75 14.43
N GLU A 7 -11.89 -3.41 13.31
CA GLU A 7 -11.46 -2.31 12.45
C GLU A 7 -11.96 -0.98 13.00
N ALA A 8 -11.11 0.04 12.91
CA ALA A 8 -11.48 1.42 13.14
C ALA A 8 -11.21 2.23 11.87
N TYR A 9 -12.18 3.04 11.47
CA TYR A 9 -12.07 3.91 10.30
C TYR A 9 -11.86 5.35 10.73
N ILE A 10 -10.84 5.98 10.18
CA ILE A 10 -10.52 7.37 10.45
C ILE A 10 -10.49 8.13 9.12
N GLY A 11 -11.41 9.07 8.97
CA GLY A 11 -11.43 9.96 7.82
C GLY A 11 -10.72 11.27 8.14
N LEU A 12 -9.72 11.63 7.35
CA LEU A 12 -8.98 12.89 7.50
C LEU A 12 -9.17 13.75 6.25
N ARG A 13 -9.41 15.03 6.46
CA ARG A 13 -9.35 16.07 5.42
C ARG A 13 -8.11 16.91 5.66
N VAL A 14 -7.32 17.06 4.61
CA VAL A 14 -6.04 17.81 4.68
C VAL A 14 -6.10 18.96 3.71
N ASP A 15 -5.69 20.14 4.18
CA ASP A 15 -5.45 21.29 3.30
C ASP A 15 -4.21 21.00 2.45
N LEU A 16 -4.40 21.03 1.15
CA LEU A 16 -3.35 20.73 0.18
C LEU A 16 -2.59 21.96 -0.29
N THR A 17 -2.98 23.17 0.13
CA THR A 17 -2.38 24.42 -0.34
C THR A 17 -0.87 24.44 -0.12
N PRO A 18 -0.33 24.23 1.11
CA PRO A 18 1.10 24.27 1.33
C PRO A 18 1.84 23.13 0.63
N ILE A 19 1.19 21.97 0.51
CA ILE A 19 1.78 20.82 -0.17
C ILE A 19 1.85 21.06 -1.68
N ASN A 20 0.84 21.67 -2.28
CA ASN A 20 0.85 22.01 -3.70
C ASN A 20 1.94 23.05 -4.03
N GLU A 21 2.17 24.04 -3.15
CA GLU A 21 3.26 25.00 -3.29
C GLU A 21 4.64 24.32 -3.20
N TYR A 22 4.81 23.41 -2.26
CA TYR A 22 6.01 22.60 -2.15
C TYR A 22 6.25 21.77 -3.41
N LEU A 23 5.23 21.04 -3.88
CA LEU A 23 5.31 20.23 -5.09
C LEU A 23 5.63 21.05 -6.33
N LYS A 24 5.07 22.26 -6.45
CA LYS A 24 5.37 23.18 -7.57
C LYS A 24 6.86 23.53 -7.60
N ARG A 25 7.42 23.97 -6.47
CA ARG A 25 8.85 24.28 -6.36
C ARG A 25 9.74 23.06 -6.59
N LYS A 26 9.36 21.90 -6.05
CA LYS A 26 10.14 20.67 -6.15
C LYS A 26 10.20 20.12 -7.58
N ASN A 27 9.16 20.36 -8.37
CA ASN A 27 9.05 19.90 -9.75
C ASN A 27 9.62 20.91 -10.76
N GLU A 28 10.18 22.04 -10.34
CA GLU A 28 10.87 22.95 -11.23
C GLU A 28 12.09 22.25 -11.83
N GLY A 29 12.03 21.94 -13.14
CA GLY A 29 13.08 21.20 -13.86
C GLY A 29 12.93 19.68 -13.89
N GLU A 30 11.93 19.09 -13.23
CA GLU A 30 11.65 17.65 -13.28
C GLU A 30 10.45 17.36 -14.20
N GLU A 31 10.72 17.05 -15.48
CA GLU A 31 9.66 16.82 -16.46
C GLU A 31 9.26 15.35 -16.61
N LEU A 32 10.18 14.42 -16.38
CA LEU A 32 9.99 13.01 -16.72
C LEU A 32 9.22 12.22 -15.64
N PHE A 33 9.49 12.48 -14.36
CA PHE A 33 8.84 11.78 -13.26
C PHE A 33 8.58 12.73 -12.10
N PRO A 34 7.51 13.56 -12.17
CA PRO A 34 7.27 14.60 -11.17
C PRO A 34 6.91 14.04 -9.80
N TYR A 35 7.30 14.76 -8.76
CA TYR A 35 6.81 14.52 -7.40
C TYR A 35 5.30 14.74 -7.33
N THR A 36 4.61 13.84 -6.69
CA THR A 36 3.16 13.88 -6.57
C THR A 36 2.74 13.84 -5.11
N MET A 37 1.47 14.11 -4.86
CA MET A 37 0.87 13.95 -3.54
C MET A 37 1.06 12.54 -2.98
N PHE A 38 1.09 11.53 -3.84
CA PHE A 38 1.31 10.15 -3.44
C PHE A 38 2.66 9.95 -2.74
N HIS A 39 3.74 10.56 -3.27
CA HIS A 39 5.08 10.50 -2.65
C HIS A 39 5.07 11.14 -1.25
N ILE A 40 4.41 12.31 -1.11
CA ILE A 40 4.31 13.02 0.18
C ILE A 40 3.55 12.19 1.22
N ILE A 41 2.40 11.64 0.83
CA ILE A 41 1.59 10.83 1.76
C ILE A 41 2.32 9.55 2.15
N THR A 42 2.99 8.89 1.19
CA THR A 42 3.77 7.68 1.46
C THR A 42 4.92 7.98 2.44
N ALA A 43 5.69 9.06 2.20
CA ALA A 43 6.75 9.49 3.11
C ALA A 43 6.21 9.81 4.50
N ALA A 44 5.09 10.54 4.58
CA ALA A 44 4.46 10.89 5.86
C ALA A 44 3.99 9.66 6.64
N LEU A 45 3.41 8.66 5.96
CA LEU A 45 2.99 7.40 6.57
C LEU A 45 4.19 6.61 7.12
N ILE A 46 5.23 6.43 6.32
CA ILE A 46 6.45 5.74 6.75
C ILE A 46 7.06 6.47 7.96
N LYS A 47 7.22 7.78 7.88
CA LYS A 47 7.73 8.60 8.98
C LYS A 47 6.88 8.46 10.25
N THR A 48 5.56 8.46 10.10
CA THR A 48 4.63 8.31 11.21
C THR A 48 4.78 6.93 11.88
N ILE A 49 4.87 5.86 11.09
CA ILE A 49 5.04 4.49 11.61
C ILE A 49 6.40 4.33 12.29
N THR A 50 7.46 4.90 11.72
CA THR A 50 8.81 4.91 12.31
C THR A 50 8.82 5.63 13.65
N LEU A 51 8.22 6.82 13.75
CA LEU A 51 8.12 7.60 14.98
C LEU A 51 7.15 6.99 16.01
N ARG A 52 6.27 6.11 15.59
CA ARG A 52 5.25 5.46 16.44
C ARG A 52 5.31 3.94 16.27
N PRO A 53 6.33 3.25 16.82
CA PRO A 53 6.55 1.81 16.58
C PRO A 53 5.37 0.92 16.98
N LYS A 54 4.48 1.38 17.85
CA LYS A 54 3.25 0.66 18.20
C LYS A 54 2.31 0.48 17.00
N LEU A 55 2.36 1.36 15.99
CA LEU A 55 1.59 1.21 14.75
C LEU A 55 2.12 0.08 13.87
N ASN A 56 3.37 -0.33 14.07
CA ASN A 56 4.03 -1.39 13.32
C ASN A 56 3.91 -2.77 14.00
N ARG A 57 2.88 -2.95 14.81
CA ARG A 57 2.61 -4.22 15.50
C ARG A 57 1.51 -5.00 14.81
N PHE A 58 1.58 -6.31 14.97
CA PHE A 58 0.56 -7.24 14.47
C PHE A 58 0.36 -8.40 15.45
N ILE A 59 -0.71 -9.17 15.23
CA ILE A 59 -1.07 -10.30 16.08
C ILE A 59 -1.07 -11.57 15.22
N VAL A 60 -0.30 -12.55 15.64
CA VAL A 60 -0.33 -13.92 15.10
C VAL A 60 -0.42 -14.91 16.26
N ASN A 61 -1.26 -15.92 16.12
CA ASN A 61 -1.47 -16.95 17.14
C ASN A 61 -1.65 -16.37 18.56
N SER A 62 -2.48 -15.31 18.66
CA SER A 62 -2.78 -14.59 19.91
C SER A 62 -1.58 -13.88 20.59
N ASN A 63 -0.44 -13.81 19.95
CA ASN A 63 0.73 -13.09 20.44
C ASN A 63 0.95 -11.78 19.67
N PHE A 64 1.46 -10.76 20.37
CA PHE A 64 1.86 -9.50 19.79
C PHE A 64 3.29 -9.59 19.25
N TYR A 65 3.46 -9.15 18.02
CA TYR A 65 4.76 -9.02 17.35
C TYR A 65 4.95 -7.58 16.89
N GLN A 66 6.19 -7.16 16.85
CA GLN A 66 6.60 -5.89 16.24
C GLN A 66 7.47 -6.21 15.02
N ARG A 67 7.20 -5.53 13.91
CA ARG A 67 8.05 -5.68 12.72
C ARG A 67 9.42 -5.05 12.96
N ASN A 68 10.45 -5.65 12.38
CA ASN A 68 11.82 -5.15 12.43
C ASN A 68 12.04 -3.98 11.45
N GLU A 69 11.17 -3.84 10.46
CA GLU A 69 11.25 -2.79 9.44
C GLU A 69 9.87 -2.17 9.20
N VAL A 70 9.85 -1.00 8.58
CA VAL A 70 8.62 -0.35 8.10
C VAL A 70 8.52 -0.59 6.60
N SER A 71 7.41 -1.15 6.16
CA SER A 71 7.17 -1.41 4.74
C SER A 71 5.81 -0.87 4.29
N ALA A 72 5.77 -0.34 3.07
CA ALA A 72 4.55 0.10 2.42
C ALA A 72 4.35 -0.67 1.12
N ALA A 73 3.14 -1.16 0.88
CA ALA A 73 2.76 -1.80 -0.37
C ALA A 73 1.73 -0.95 -1.11
N PHE A 74 1.82 -0.89 -2.42
CA PHE A 74 0.87 -0.18 -3.27
C PHE A 74 0.75 -0.82 -4.64
N VAL A 75 -0.35 -0.52 -5.33
CA VAL A 75 -0.64 -1.06 -6.66
C VAL A 75 -0.14 -0.09 -7.72
N VAL A 76 0.61 -0.59 -8.67
CA VAL A 76 1.06 0.13 -9.87
C VAL A 76 0.35 -0.43 -11.09
N LYS A 77 -0.33 0.42 -11.88
CA LYS A 77 -0.85 0.01 -13.18
C LYS A 77 0.28 -0.04 -14.20
N LYS A 78 0.46 -1.19 -14.85
CA LYS A 78 1.44 -1.35 -15.94
C LYS A 78 1.08 -0.47 -17.16
N GLN A 79 -0.22 -0.34 -17.43
CA GLN A 79 -0.76 0.54 -18.48
C GLN A 79 -2.00 1.24 -17.93
N PHE A 80 -2.17 2.53 -18.30
CA PHE A 80 -3.37 3.30 -17.97
C PHE A 80 -4.52 2.90 -18.92
N SER A 81 -4.99 1.66 -18.81
CA SER A 81 -6.16 1.16 -19.52
C SER A 81 -7.03 0.35 -18.56
N ASP A 82 -8.32 0.20 -18.88
CA ASP A 82 -9.26 -0.57 -18.05
C ASP A 82 -8.86 -2.05 -17.94
N LYS A 83 -8.13 -2.56 -18.92
CA LYS A 83 -7.61 -3.92 -18.98
C LYS A 83 -6.12 -4.02 -18.61
N GLY A 84 -5.51 -2.91 -18.18
CA GLY A 84 -4.09 -2.86 -17.85
C GLY A 84 -3.79 -3.78 -16.66
N ALA A 85 -2.79 -4.65 -16.81
CA ALA A 85 -2.32 -5.48 -15.71
C ALA A 85 -1.83 -4.60 -14.55
N GLU A 86 -2.10 -5.03 -13.33
CA GLU A 86 -1.65 -4.38 -12.10
C GLU A 86 -0.44 -5.15 -11.57
N ALA A 87 0.54 -4.42 -11.08
CA ALA A 87 1.70 -4.98 -10.39
C ALA A 87 1.73 -4.45 -8.96
N LEU A 88 2.25 -5.25 -8.06
CA LEU A 88 2.47 -4.86 -6.68
C LEU A 88 3.87 -4.29 -6.55
N ALA A 89 3.97 -3.16 -5.88
CA ALA A 89 5.22 -2.53 -5.52
C ALA A 89 5.35 -2.46 -4.00
N PHE A 90 6.55 -2.71 -3.52
CA PHE A 90 6.88 -2.71 -2.10
C PHE A 90 7.95 -1.68 -1.84
N LEU A 91 7.81 -0.91 -0.79
CA LEU A 91 8.78 0.04 -0.32
C LEU A 91 9.20 -0.35 1.09
N HIS A 92 10.49 -0.54 1.29
CA HIS A 92 11.07 -0.82 2.60
C HIS A 92 11.68 0.46 3.16
N GLY A 93 11.10 0.96 4.25
CA GLY A 93 11.53 2.19 4.89
C GLY A 93 12.75 1.98 5.79
N LYS A 94 13.69 2.91 5.70
CA LYS A 94 14.82 3.04 6.64
C LYS A 94 14.48 4.13 7.66
N ASP A 95 15.23 4.20 8.76
CA ASP A 95 14.97 5.15 9.86
C ASP A 95 14.98 6.62 9.41
N GLU A 96 15.79 6.99 8.43
CA GLU A 96 15.93 8.35 7.88
C GLU A 96 15.35 8.47 6.46
N PHE A 97 14.14 8.00 6.26
CA PHE A 97 13.52 8.01 4.94
C PHE A 97 12.99 9.41 4.59
N THR A 98 13.49 9.97 3.48
CA THR A 98 13.09 11.29 2.97
C THR A 98 12.03 11.17 1.86
N VAL A 99 11.50 12.30 1.41
CA VAL A 99 10.59 12.34 0.25
C VAL A 99 11.33 11.96 -1.04
N GLU A 100 12.61 12.32 -1.11
CA GLU A 100 13.51 11.98 -2.22
C GLU A 100 13.72 10.47 -2.33
N ASP A 101 13.96 9.80 -1.21
CA ASP A 101 14.12 8.34 -1.18
C ASP A 101 12.82 7.63 -1.64
N VAL A 102 11.67 8.11 -1.19
CA VAL A 102 10.36 7.61 -1.63
C VAL A 102 10.18 7.81 -3.13
N HIS A 103 10.53 8.99 -3.65
CA HIS A 103 10.40 9.29 -5.06
C HIS A 103 11.27 8.38 -5.93
N GLU A 104 12.56 8.23 -5.58
CA GLU A 104 13.49 7.38 -6.33
C GLU A 104 13.07 5.92 -6.29
N TYR A 105 12.61 5.46 -5.12
CA TYR A 105 12.14 4.10 -4.97
C TYR A 105 10.88 3.83 -5.80
N ILE A 106 9.88 4.72 -5.75
CA ILE A 106 8.67 4.59 -6.55
C ILE A 106 8.99 4.64 -8.04
N ARG A 107 9.92 5.52 -8.45
CA ARG A 107 10.39 5.62 -9.83
C ARG A 107 10.99 4.30 -10.31
N SER A 108 11.90 3.71 -9.54
CA SER A 108 12.54 2.42 -9.88
C SER A 108 11.49 1.29 -9.98
N GLN A 109 10.57 1.21 -9.04
CA GLN A 109 9.51 0.20 -9.02
C GLN A 109 8.54 0.35 -10.21
N VAL A 110 8.16 1.58 -10.55
CA VAL A 110 7.30 1.85 -11.73
C VAL A 110 8.02 1.47 -13.01
N GLN A 111 9.31 1.75 -13.14
CA GLN A 111 10.11 1.35 -14.29
C GLN A 111 10.23 -0.17 -14.40
N GLU A 112 10.50 -0.86 -13.29
CA GLU A 112 10.58 -2.31 -13.24
C GLU A 112 9.24 -2.97 -13.59
N CYS A 113 8.14 -2.51 -12.99
CA CYS A 113 6.79 -3.02 -13.26
C CYS A 113 6.32 -2.80 -14.72
N ARG A 114 6.83 -1.76 -15.39
CA ARG A 114 6.52 -1.48 -16.81
C ARG A 114 7.43 -2.22 -17.76
N SER A 115 8.56 -2.78 -17.30
CA SER A 115 9.37 -3.67 -18.12
C SER A 115 8.58 -4.95 -18.39
N GLU A 116 8.70 -5.52 -19.60
CA GLU A 116 7.91 -6.67 -20.07
C GLU A 116 8.25 -8.02 -19.39
N LYS A 117 8.86 -8.00 -18.21
CA LYS A 117 9.11 -9.21 -17.46
C LYS A 117 7.78 -9.80 -16.97
N VAL A 118 7.53 -11.05 -17.33
CA VAL A 118 6.38 -11.81 -16.83
C VAL A 118 6.53 -11.93 -15.32
N ASP A 119 5.61 -11.32 -14.57
CA ASP A 119 5.59 -11.46 -13.12
C ASP A 119 5.36 -12.92 -12.72
N ALA A 120 6.18 -13.42 -11.82
CA ALA A 120 6.01 -14.74 -11.21
C ALA A 120 4.61 -14.90 -10.58
N SER A 121 4.03 -13.81 -10.10
CA SER A 121 2.66 -13.76 -9.57
C SER A 121 1.60 -14.05 -10.64
N THR A 122 1.76 -13.54 -11.87
CA THR A 122 0.83 -13.81 -12.98
C THR A 122 0.91 -15.26 -13.42
N ALA A 123 2.11 -15.84 -13.52
CA ALA A 123 2.29 -17.26 -13.84
C ALA A 123 1.69 -18.17 -12.75
N GLY A 124 1.86 -17.83 -11.49
CA GLY A 124 1.27 -18.54 -10.36
C GLY A 124 -0.26 -18.50 -10.38
N MET A 125 -0.84 -17.37 -10.71
CA MET A 125 -2.30 -17.19 -10.81
C MET A 125 -2.89 -18.00 -11.97
N ASP A 126 -2.22 -18.04 -13.12
CA ASP A 126 -2.65 -18.85 -14.26
C ASP A 126 -2.60 -20.35 -13.96
N MET A 127 -1.58 -20.81 -13.25
CA MET A 127 -1.50 -22.19 -12.78
C MET A 127 -2.63 -22.50 -11.80
N PHE A 128 -2.93 -21.59 -10.87
CA PHE A 128 -4.00 -21.73 -9.89
C PHE A 128 -5.38 -21.80 -10.56
N ASN A 129 -5.62 -21.00 -11.59
CA ASN A 129 -6.88 -20.97 -12.36
C ASN A 129 -7.15 -22.26 -13.14
N LYS A 130 -6.10 -23.03 -13.50
CA LYS A 130 -6.21 -24.31 -14.19
C LYS A 130 -6.49 -25.49 -13.26
N MET A 131 -6.39 -25.30 -11.94
CA MET A 131 -6.60 -26.36 -10.96
C MET A 131 -8.09 -26.65 -10.70
N PRO A 132 -8.45 -27.91 -10.38
CA PRO A 132 -9.78 -28.24 -9.90
C PRO A 132 -10.16 -27.45 -8.64
N ARG A 133 -11.40 -26.99 -8.55
CA ARG A 133 -11.88 -26.14 -7.45
C ARG A 133 -11.65 -26.72 -6.05
N TRP A 134 -11.77 -28.03 -5.90
CA TRP A 134 -11.57 -28.69 -4.61
C TRP A 134 -10.10 -28.60 -4.17
N MET A 135 -9.16 -28.74 -5.11
CA MET A 135 -7.71 -28.61 -4.83
C MET A 135 -7.35 -27.15 -4.49
N GLY A 136 -7.86 -26.16 -5.23
CA GLY A 136 -7.68 -24.75 -4.90
C GLY A 136 -8.21 -24.42 -3.50
N LYS A 137 -9.39 -24.94 -3.13
CA LYS A 137 -9.92 -24.76 -1.77
C LYS A 137 -9.03 -25.39 -0.70
N ALA A 138 -8.46 -26.58 -0.96
CA ALA A 138 -7.58 -27.26 -0.03
C ALA A 138 -6.29 -26.45 0.18
N ILE A 139 -5.68 -25.95 -0.91
CA ILE A 139 -4.49 -25.08 -0.85
C ILE A 139 -4.76 -23.81 -0.05
N VAL A 140 -5.85 -23.10 -0.37
CA VAL A 140 -6.20 -21.87 0.37
C VAL A 140 -6.42 -22.15 1.86
N ARG A 141 -7.12 -23.22 2.20
CA ARG A 141 -7.31 -23.62 3.61
C ARG A 141 -5.99 -23.91 4.32
N PHE A 142 -5.08 -24.60 3.62
CA PHE A 142 -3.75 -24.91 4.14
C PHE A 142 -2.93 -23.63 4.34
N LEU A 143 -2.91 -22.71 3.38
CA LEU A 143 -2.24 -21.41 3.51
C LEU A 143 -2.82 -20.59 4.67
N MET A 144 -4.14 -20.54 4.80
CA MET A 144 -4.80 -19.87 5.93
C MET A 144 -4.48 -20.52 7.28
N PHE A 145 -4.26 -21.82 7.31
CA PHE A 145 -3.79 -22.51 8.50
C PHE A 145 -2.36 -22.09 8.85
N LEU A 146 -1.45 -22.05 7.87
CA LEU A 146 -0.07 -21.57 8.06
C LEU A 146 -0.04 -20.12 8.54
N ASP A 147 -0.84 -19.24 7.93
CA ASP A 147 -0.93 -17.83 8.31
C ASP A 147 -1.36 -17.66 9.78
N ARG A 148 -2.37 -18.41 10.21
CA ARG A 148 -2.83 -18.37 11.60
C ARG A 148 -1.76 -18.75 12.61
N HIS A 149 -0.87 -19.67 12.26
CA HIS A 149 0.17 -20.19 13.13
C HIS A 149 1.51 -19.44 12.98
N GLY A 150 1.60 -18.52 12.00
CA GLY A 150 2.85 -17.80 11.70
C GLY A 150 3.90 -18.68 11.02
N TRP A 151 3.47 -19.69 10.27
CA TRP A 151 4.33 -20.66 9.58
C TRP A 151 4.41 -20.43 8.06
N VAL A 152 3.97 -19.27 7.60
CA VAL A 152 4.06 -18.91 6.16
C VAL A 152 5.52 -18.77 5.78
N PRO A 153 5.98 -19.34 4.65
CA PRO A 153 7.34 -19.21 4.16
C PRO A 153 7.77 -17.75 3.94
N ALA A 154 9.01 -17.44 4.25
CA ALA A 154 9.55 -16.07 4.16
C ALA A 154 9.45 -15.49 2.74
N ASP A 155 9.70 -16.32 1.72
CA ASP A 155 9.62 -15.90 0.31
C ASP A 155 8.21 -15.47 -0.09
N LEU A 156 7.19 -16.15 0.45
CA LEU A 156 5.79 -15.76 0.22
C LEU A 156 5.44 -14.47 0.96
N ILE A 157 5.94 -14.31 2.19
CA ILE A 157 5.75 -13.08 2.98
C ILE A 157 6.38 -11.88 2.26
N ALA A 158 7.57 -12.05 1.69
CA ALA A 158 8.32 -10.97 1.04
C ALA A 158 7.62 -10.39 -0.20
N THR A 159 6.78 -11.18 -0.86
CA THR A 159 6.10 -10.80 -2.10
C THR A 159 4.61 -10.46 -1.93
N ASP A 160 4.06 -10.62 -0.73
CA ASP A 160 2.64 -10.45 -0.47
C ASP A 160 2.37 -9.11 0.27
N PRO A 161 1.59 -8.18 -0.34
CA PRO A 161 1.30 -6.85 0.23
C PRO A 161 0.60 -6.91 1.59
N TYR A 162 -0.11 -7.99 1.87
CA TYR A 162 -0.84 -8.15 3.12
C TYR A 162 0.06 -8.46 4.33
N TYR A 163 1.37 -8.59 4.11
CA TYR A 163 2.37 -8.66 5.19
C TYR A 163 3.13 -7.34 5.40
N SER A 164 2.86 -6.31 4.61
CA SER A 164 3.45 -4.98 4.81
C SER A 164 2.93 -4.28 6.07
N SER A 165 3.63 -3.22 6.49
CA SER A 165 3.18 -2.35 7.59
C SER A 165 1.92 -1.58 7.23
N VAL A 166 1.85 -1.09 5.98
CA VAL A 166 0.70 -0.35 5.45
C VAL A 166 0.49 -0.69 3.98
N VAL A 167 -0.76 -0.86 3.58
CA VAL A 167 -1.15 -0.89 2.17
C VAL A 167 -1.73 0.47 1.79
N ILE A 168 -1.29 1.03 0.67
CA ILE A 168 -1.72 2.35 0.20
C ILE A 168 -2.45 2.19 -1.14
N SER A 169 -3.68 2.64 -1.20
CA SER A 169 -4.49 2.68 -2.43
C SER A 169 -4.77 4.12 -2.85
N ASN A 170 -4.37 4.49 -4.07
CA ASN A 170 -4.56 5.84 -4.60
C ASN A 170 -5.74 5.90 -5.57
N LEU A 171 -6.95 5.98 -5.04
CA LEU A 171 -8.18 6.14 -5.82
C LEU A 171 -8.27 7.53 -6.47
N GLY A 172 -7.58 8.53 -5.93
CA GLY A 172 -7.52 9.87 -6.50
C GLY A 172 -6.90 9.91 -7.90
N SER A 173 -6.01 8.96 -8.22
CA SER A 173 -5.41 8.84 -9.56
C SER A 173 -6.42 8.50 -10.66
N ILE A 174 -7.52 7.86 -10.27
CA ILE A 174 -8.63 7.49 -11.17
C ILE A 174 -9.91 8.30 -10.88
N LYS A 175 -9.76 9.46 -10.21
CA LYS A 175 -10.84 10.41 -9.88
C LYS A 175 -11.97 9.81 -9.04
N LEU A 176 -11.69 8.83 -8.21
CA LEU A 176 -12.65 8.27 -7.28
C LEU A 176 -12.54 8.92 -5.89
N LYS A 177 -13.69 9.01 -5.23
CA LYS A 177 -13.78 9.45 -3.84
C LYS A 177 -13.08 8.45 -2.92
N CYS A 178 -12.65 8.94 -1.76
CA CYS A 178 -12.18 8.08 -0.69
C CYS A 178 -13.30 7.14 -0.25
N GLY A 179 -12.98 5.88 -0.09
CA GLY A 179 -13.89 4.84 0.41
C GLY A 179 -13.32 4.15 1.65
N TYR A 180 -14.08 3.23 2.19
CA TYR A 180 -13.63 2.37 3.28
C TYR A 180 -13.25 1.00 2.72
N HIS A 181 -12.16 0.44 3.22
CA HIS A 181 -11.67 -0.87 2.82
C HIS A 181 -11.48 -1.75 4.05
N HIS A 182 -11.98 -2.97 3.99
CA HIS A 182 -11.76 -3.93 5.06
C HIS A 182 -10.33 -4.47 5.02
N LEU A 183 -9.75 -4.69 6.19
CA LEU A 183 -8.53 -5.47 6.32
C LEU A 183 -8.81 -6.93 5.94
N THR A 184 -7.85 -7.57 5.28
CA THR A 184 -7.96 -8.99 4.98
C THR A 184 -7.70 -9.85 6.21
N ASN A 185 -8.34 -11.01 6.28
CA ASN A 185 -8.02 -12.01 7.32
C ASN A 185 -6.71 -12.75 7.03
N TRP A 186 -6.20 -12.63 5.81
CA TRP A 186 -4.89 -13.12 5.37
C TRP A 186 -3.82 -12.08 5.69
N GLY A 187 -2.62 -12.54 6.05
CA GLY A 187 -1.46 -11.70 6.31
C GLY A 187 -1.52 -10.93 7.64
N THR A 188 -0.56 -10.08 7.86
CA THR A 188 -0.37 -9.33 9.11
C THR A 188 -0.60 -7.82 8.99
N CYS A 189 -0.91 -7.31 7.79
CA CYS A 189 -1.17 -5.88 7.58
C CYS A 189 -2.28 -5.38 8.50
N SER A 190 -2.00 -4.29 9.22
CA SER A 190 -2.90 -3.67 10.19
C SER A 190 -3.35 -2.26 9.82
N LEU A 191 -2.75 -1.66 8.79
CA LEU A 191 -3.06 -0.32 8.31
C LEU A 191 -3.38 -0.34 6.82
N PHE A 192 -4.50 0.28 6.45
CA PHE A 192 -4.89 0.48 5.05
C PHE A 192 -5.19 1.95 4.83
N CYS A 193 -4.42 2.60 3.95
CA CYS A 193 -4.59 4.01 3.63
C CYS A 193 -5.23 4.16 2.25
N ILE A 194 -6.37 4.85 2.17
CA ILE A 194 -7.02 5.16 0.92
C ILE A 194 -6.94 6.66 0.67
N ILE A 195 -6.35 7.03 -0.46
CA ILE A 195 -6.23 8.40 -0.92
C ILE A 195 -7.34 8.66 -1.93
N GLY A 196 -8.26 9.56 -1.60
CA GLY A 196 -9.34 9.96 -2.51
C GLY A 196 -8.94 11.12 -3.44
N GLU A 197 -9.87 11.48 -4.32
CA GLU A 197 -9.70 12.61 -5.24
C GLU A 197 -9.52 13.96 -4.52
N LYS A 198 -8.77 14.85 -5.15
CA LYS A 198 -8.63 16.25 -4.71
C LYS A 198 -9.90 17.02 -5.03
N LYS A 199 -10.42 17.75 -4.05
CA LYS A 199 -11.59 18.63 -4.22
C LYS A 199 -11.25 20.07 -3.91
N LYS A 200 -11.79 20.98 -4.70
CA LYS A 200 -11.88 22.39 -4.31
C LYS A 200 -13.07 22.53 -3.37
N SER A 201 -12.85 23.03 -2.17
CA SER A 201 -13.90 23.35 -1.21
C SER A 201 -13.81 24.83 -0.87
N PRO A 202 -14.92 25.59 -0.92
CA PRO A 202 -14.91 26.96 -0.42
C PRO A 202 -14.66 26.90 1.08
N LEU A 203 -13.61 27.55 1.56
CA LEU A 203 -13.40 27.85 2.97
C LEU A 203 -14.26 29.07 3.29
N SER A 204 -15.43 28.82 3.84
CA SER A 204 -16.21 29.93 4.44
C SER A 204 -15.59 30.27 5.78
N LEU A 205 -14.86 31.36 5.84
CA LEU A 205 -14.46 31.99 7.09
C LEU A 205 -15.67 32.80 7.58
N ILE A 206 -16.52 32.17 8.40
CA ILE A 206 -17.51 32.93 9.19
C ILE A 206 -16.72 33.47 10.37
N HIS A 207 -16.35 34.73 10.27
CA HIS A 207 -15.98 35.50 11.44
C HIS A 207 -17.29 35.86 12.17
N ILE A 208 -17.54 35.22 13.26
CA ILE A 208 -18.54 35.63 14.24
C ILE A 208 -17.86 36.57 15.23
#